data_643bf26a2b3bb476ed4cad9c7b10b9d9
#
_entry.id   643bf26a2b3bb476ed4cad9c7b10b9d9
#
_cell.length_a   1.000
_cell.length_b   1.000
_cell.length_c   1.000
_cell.angle_alpha   90.00
_cell.angle_beta   90.00
_cell.angle_gamma   90.00
#
_symmetry.space_group_name_H-M   'P 1'
#
loop_
_entity.id
_entity.type
_entity.pdbx_description
1 polymer ?
#
loop_
_entity_poly.entity_id
_entity_poly.type
_entity_poly.pdbx_seq_one_letter_code
_entity_poly.pdbx_strand_id
1 'polypeptide(L)'
;MATSKVTTATFDAEVLKSSTPVLVDFWAEWCGPCRAVGPILEEISDEYGSKIKIVKLNTDEESAVAIKYGITSIPSMYVFVNGEVVTQIVGAKPKPALLKDLASFLA
;
A
#
# COMPACT_ATOMS: atom_id res chain seq x y z
N MET A 1 -12.29 -9.21 3.20
CA MET A 1 -11.86 -8.53 2.18
C MET A 1 -11.31 -7.27 2.56
N ALA A 2 -10.46 -6.94 2.04
CA ALA A 2 -9.93 -6.24 2.57
C ALA A 2 -9.15 -5.13 2.07
N THR A 3 -8.56 -5.19 0.93
CA THR A 3 -7.96 -3.99 0.35
C THR A 3 -9.07 -3.14 -0.30
N SER A 4 -8.86 -1.83 -0.31
CA SER A 4 -9.79 -0.91 -0.96
C SER A 4 -9.01 0.04 -1.86
N LYS A 5 -9.70 0.64 -2.81
CA LYS A 5 -9.10 1.59 -3.75
C LYS A 5 -9.10 2.99 -3.14
N VAL A 6 -8.00 3.72 -3.33
CA VAL A 6 -7.96 5.16 -3.01
C VAL A 6 -7.65 5.95 -4.28
N THR A 7 -8.11 7.19 -4.30
CA THR A 7 -7.91 8.11 -5.41
C THR A 7 -7.24 9.37 -4.89
N THR A 8 -6.84 10.24 -5.81
CA THR A 8 -6.32 11.56 -5.44
C THR A 8 -7.30 12.30 -4.53
N ALA A 9 -8.60 12.22 -4.85
CA ALA A 9 -9.64 12.90 -4.07
C ALA A 9 -9.82 12.32 -2.66
N THR A 10 -9.59 11.02 -2.47
CA THR A 10 -9.83 10.36 -1.18
C THR A 10 -8.56 10.13 -0.37
N PHE A 11 -7.39 10.41 -0.93
CA PHE A 11 -6.11 10.08 -0.30
C PHE A 11 -5.95 10.74 1.06
N ASP A 12 -6.28 12.02 1.17
CA ASP A 12 -6.14 12.75 2.44
C ASP A 12 -6.97 12.09 3.55
N ALA A 13 -8.25 11.84 3.28
CA ALA A 13 -9.15 11.26 4.29
C ALA A 13 -8.79 9.81 4.62
N GLU A 14 -8.48 9.00 3.59
CA GLU A 14 -8.31 7.57 3.77
C GLU A 14 -6.90 7.19 4.26
N VAL A 15 -5.90 7.99 3.95
CA VAL A 15 -4.50 7.68 4.27
C VAL A 15 -3.93 8.66 5.29
N LEU A 16 -3.94 9.95 4.96
CA LEU A 16 -3.24 10.94 5.78
C LEU A 16 -3.91 11.17 7.13
N LYS A 17 -5.22 11.05 7.20
CA LYS A 17 -5.99 11.24 8.44
C LYS A 17 -6.35 9.95 9.15
N SER A 18 -5.84 8.82 8.68
CA SER A 18 -6.14 7.53 9.30
C SER A 18 -5.49 7.43 10.68
N SER A 19 -6.24 6.89 11.64
CA SER A 19 -5.71 6.60 12.97
C SER A 19 -5.00 5.26 13.06
N THR A 20 -5.10 4.46 12.00
CA THR A 20 -4.46 3.15 11.87
C THR A 20 -3.34 3.26 10.86
N PRO A 21 -2.22 2.52 11.00
CA PRO A 21 -1.22 2.47 9.93
C PRO A 21 -1.85 2.06 8.60
N VAL A 22 -1.45 2.71 7.52
CA VAL A 22 -1.98 2.44 6.18
C VAL A 22 -0.83 2.06 5.25
N LEU A 23 -0.95 0.90 4.61
CA LEU A 23 -0.06 0.51 3.53
C LEU A 23 -0.73 0.93 2.22
N VAL A 24 -0.04 1.76 1.45
CA VAL A 24 -0.49 2.16 0.11
C VAL A 24 0.29 1.38 -0.93
N ASP A 25 -0.42 0.57 -1.72
CA ASP A 25 0.16 -0.18 -2.83
C ASP A 25 0.02 0.64 -4.11
N PHE A 26 1.12 1.21 -4.57
CA PHE A 26 1.18 1.93 -5.84
C PHE A 26 1.38 0.91 -6.96
N TRP A 27 0.42 0.80 -7.87
CA TRP A 27 0.38 -0.25 -8.87
C TRP A 27 -0.17 0.25 -10.21
N ALA A 28 -0.06 -0.57 -11.25
CA ALA A 28 -0.71 -0.33 -12.54
C ALA A 28 -1.14 -1.66 -13.15
N GLU A 29 -2.14 -1.62 -14.02
CA GLU A 29 -2.69 -2.84 -14.62
C GLU A 29 -1.69 -3.57 -15.52
N TRP A 30 -0.84 -2.81 -16.22
CA TRP A 30 0.17 -3.39 -17.10
C TRP A 30 1.35 -4.02 -16.37
N CYS A 31 1.42 -3.87 -15.08
CA CYS A 31 2.57 -4.29 -14.27
C CYS A 31 2.39 -5.73 -13.79
N GLY A 32 3.15 -6.66 -14.36
CA GLY A 32 3.09 -8.07 -13.96
C GLY A 32 3.42 -8.30 -12.49
N PRO A 33 4.55 -7.77 -11.98
CA PRO A 33 4.87 -7.92 -10.55
C PRO A 33 3.81 -7.34 -9.62
N CYS A 34 3.12 -6.27 -10.02
CA CYS A 34 2.01 -5.72 -9.25
C CYS A 34 0.88 -6.72 -9.11
N ARG A 35 0.57 -7.45 -10.20
CA ARG A 35 -0.48 -8.46 -10.17
C ARG A 35 -0.11 -9.66 -9.31
N ALA A 36 1.18 -9.95 -9.18
CA ALA A 36 1.65 -11.02 -8.31
C ALA A 36 1.51 -10.65 -6.84
N VAL A 37 1.73 -9.39 -6.50
CA VAL A 37 1.67 -8.90 -5.11
C VAL A 37 0.23 -8.69 -4.64
N GLY A 38 -0.68 -8.36 -5.54
CA GLY A 38 -2.07 -8.06 -5.18
C GLY A 38 -2.74 -9.11 -4.30
N PRO A 39 -2.77 -10.38 -4.72
CA PRO A 39 -3.38 -11.44 -3.90
C PRO A 39 -2.69 -11.61 -2.54
N ILE A 40 -1.38 -11.39 -2.47
CA ILE A 40 -0.64 -11.49 -1.21
C ILE A 40 -1.11 -10.40 -0.25
N LEU A 41 -1.28 -9.19 -0.73
CA LEU A 41 -1.78 -8.09 0.09
C LEU A 41 -3.21 -8.32 0.55
N GLU A 42 -4.06 -8.94 -0.29
CA GLU A 42 -5.40 -9.34 0.13
C GLU A 42 -5.35 -10.30 1.30
N GLU A 43 -4.48 -11.30 1.24
CA GLU A 43 -4.31 -12.27 2.34
C GLU A 43 -3.87 -11.58 3.62
N ILE A 44 -2.88 -10.71 3.53
CA ILE A 44 -2.38 -9.96 4.70
C ILE A 44 -3.50 -9.10 5.28
N SER A 45 -4.27 -8.45 4.43
CA SER A 45 -5.38 -7.61 4.87
C SER A 45 -6.46 -8.43 5.56
N ASP A 46 -6.75 -9.64 5.06
CA ASP A 46 -7.71 -10.53 5.71
C ASP A 46 -7.22 -10.98 7.09
N GLU A 47 -5.92 -11.25 7.21
CA GLU A 47 -5.34 -11.75 8.46
C GLU A 47 -5.09 -10.66 9.50
N TYR A 48 -4.74 -9.45 9.05
CA TYR A 48 -4.28 -8.37 9.92
C TYR A 48 -5.06 -7.07 9.75
N GLY A 49 -6.26 -7.14 9.22
CA GLY A 49 -7.05 -5.94 8.92
C GLY A 49 -7.37 -5.04 10.11
N SER A 50 -7.28 -5.57 11.33
CA SER A 50 -7.45 -4.76 12.54
C SER A 50 -6.18 -4.02 12.95
N LYS A 51 -5.03 -4.39 12.36
CA LYS A 51 -3.72 -3.83 12.69
C LYS A 51 -3.22 -2.86 11.64
N ILE A 52 -3.51 -3.12 10.37
CA ILE A 52 -3.05 -2.31 9.26
C ILE A 52 -4.15 -2.23 8.21
N LYS A 53 -4.36 -1.03 7.69
CA LYS A 53 -5.29 -0.81 6.57
C LYS A 53 -4.47 -0.89 5.28
N ILE A 54 -4.93 -1.64 4.30
CA ILE A 54 -4.25 -1.75 3.02
C ILE A 54 -5.13 -1.16 1.93
N VAL A 55 -4.59 -0.18 1.20
CA VAL A 55 -5.28 0.48 0.10
C VAL A 55 -4.43 0.39 -1.16
N LYS A 56 -5.07 0.48 -2.32
CA LYS A 56 -4.42 0.40 -3.62
C LYS A 56 -4.62 1.69 -4.38
N LEU A 57 -3.55 2.20 -4.96
CA LEU A 57 -3.59 3.42 -5.76
C LEU A 57 -3.02 3.14 -7.14
N ASN A 58 -3.85 3.28 -8.17
CA ASN A 58 -3.44 3.08 -9.55
C ASN A 58 -2.67 4.31 -10.03
N THR A 59 -1.38 4.15 -10.34
CA THR A 59 -0.51 5.27 -10.67
C THR A 59 -0.84 5.91 -12.02
N ASP A 60 -1.47 5.17 -12.92
CA ASP A 60 -1.88 5.75 -14.21
C ASP A 60 -3.10 6.64 -14.05
N GLU A 61 -4.04 6.24 -13.18
CA GLU A 61 -5.26 7.02 -12.94
C GLU A 61 -5.04 8.16 -11.96
N GLU A 62 -4.14 7.97 -11.00
CA GLU A 62 -3.91 8.90 -9.89
C GLU A 62 -2.47 9.38 -9.87
N SER A 63 -2.00 9.89 -11.00
CA SER A 63 -0.59 10.26 -11.17
C SER A 63 -0.13 11.37 -10.22
N ALA A 64 -1.02 12.27 -9.81
CA ALA A 64 -0.66 13.38 -8.93
C ALA A 64 -0.08 12.88 -7.59
N VAL A 65 -0.70 11.86 -7.00
CA VAL A 65 -0.22 11.30 -5.74
C VAL A 65 1.09 10.54 -5.96
N ALA A 66 1.18 9.77 -7.04
CA ALA A 66 2.41 9.04 -7.37
C ALA A 66 3.60 10.00 -7.53
N ILE A 67 3.39 11.11 -8.23
CA ILE A 67 4.44 12.13 -8.42
C ILE A 67 4.83 12.75 -7.08
N LYS A 68 3.84 13.09 -6.27
CA LYS A 68 4.08 13.73 -4.98
C LYS A 68 5.00 12.90 -4.09
N TYR A 69 4.84 11.58 -4.11
CA TYR A 69 5.64 10.69 -3.27
C TYR A 69 6.84 10.09 -4.00
N GLY A 70 7.15 10.59 -5.20
CA GLY A 70 8.35 10.19 -5.93
C GLY A 70 8.35 8.74 -6.39
N ILE A 71 7.19 8.20 -6.74
CA ILE A 71 7.08 6.80 -7.15
C ILE A 71 7.70 6.64 -8.54
N THR A 72 8.83 5.95 -8.62
CA THR A 72 9.55 5.72 -9.88
C THR A 72 9.56 4.25 -10.29
N SER A 73 9.21 3.36 -9.39
CA SER A 73 9.13 1.92 -9.65
C SER A 73 7.86 1.37 -9.05
N ILE A 74 7.24 0.40 -9.69
CA ILE A 74 6.07 -0.28 -9.17
C ILE A 74 6.23 -1.80 -9.26
N PRO A 75 5.67 -2.55 -8.30
CA PRO A 75 4.90 -2.03 -7.17
C PRO A 75 5.79 -1.32 -6.15
N SER A 76 5.25 -0.29 -5.53
CA SER A 76 5.86 0.32 -4.35
C SER A 76 4.82 0.32 -3.26
N MET A 77 5.21 -0.12 -2.07
CA MET A 77 4.30 -0.22 -0.93
C MET A 77 4.84 0.66 0.18
N TYR A 78 4.15 1.76 0.44
CA TYR A 78 4.57 2.73 1.46
C TYR A 78 3.64 2.62 2.65
N VAL A 79 4.20 2.54 3.85
CA VAL A 79 3.39 2.54 5.07
C VAL A 79 3.37 3.95 5.65
N PHE A 80 2.16 4.45 5.87
CA PHE A 80 1.91 5.77 6.46
C PHE A 80 1.43 5.58 7.90
N VAL A 81 2.00 6.37 8.80
CA VAL A 81 1.53 6.46 10.19
C VAL A 81 1.37 7.92 10.52
N ASN A 82 0.17 8.31 10.94
CA ASN A 82 -0.16 9.71 11.25
C ASN A 82 0.19 10.66 10.11
N GLY A 83 -0.07 10.23 8.88
CA GLY A 83 0.15 11.05 7.69
C GLY A 83 1.57 11.07 7.16
N GLU A 84 2.50 10.33 7.77
CA GLU A 84 3.90 10.32 7.35
C GLU A 84 4.35 8.96 6.88
N VAL A 85 5.18 8.92 5.85
CA VAL A 85 5.76 7.68 5.35
C VAL A 85 6.83 7.20 6.33
N VAL A 86 6.62 6.02 6.89
CA VAL A 86 7.56 5.44 7.86
C VAL A 86 8.29 4.20 7.32
N THR A 87 7.80 3.60 6.24
CA THR A 87 8.41 2.43 5.63
C THR A 87 8.15 2.46 4.13
N GLN A 88 9.17 2.10 3.34
CA GLN A 88 9.07 2.02 1.90
C GLN A 88 9.54 0.64 1.46
N ILE A 89 8.70 -0.09 0.74
CA ILE A 89 9.02 -1.38 0.18
C ILE A 89 8.90 -1.25 -1.33
N VAL A 90 9.99 -1.45 -2.07
CA VAL A 90 9.99 -1.30 -3.52
C VAL A 90 10.20 -2.65 -4.17
N GLY A 91 9.30 -2.99 -5.09
CA GLY A 91 9.34 -4.25 -5.82
C GLY A 91 8.47 -5.32 -5.17
N ALA A 92 8.17 -6.35 -5.95
CA ALA A 92 7.37 -7.48 -5.46
C ALA A 92 8.19 -8.37 -4.55
N LYS A 93 7.57 -8.83 -3.48
CA LYS A 93 8.19 -9.75 -2.52
C LYS A 93 7.22 -10.85 -2.17
N PRO A 94 7.70 -12.05 -1.83
CA PRO A 94 6.82 -13.10 -1.33
C PRO A 94 6.26 -12.74 0.04
N LYS A 95 5.14 -13.38 0.39
CA LYS A 95 4.42 -13.07 1.63
C LYS A 95 5.29 -13.10 2.89
N PRO A 96 6.15 -14.12 3.10
CA PRO A 96 6.98 -14.13 4.32
C PRO A 96 7.90 -12.92 4.44
N ALA A 97 8.44 -12.44 3.32
CA ALA A 97 9.31 -11.27 3.31
C ALA A 97 8.51 -10.01 3.64
N LEU A 98 7.29 -9.88 3.08
CA LEU A 98 6.42 -8.75 3.39
C LEU A 98 6.01 -8.75 4.87
N LEU A 99 5.67 -9.91 5.41
CA LEU A 99 5.31 -10.01 6.83
C LEU A 99 6.47 -9.60 7.73
N LYS A 100 7.69 -9.95 7.34
CA LYS A 100 8.88 -9.53 8.07
C LYS A 100 9.05 -8.01 8.03
N ASP A 101 8.92 -7.42 6.84
CA ASP A 101 9.05 -5.97 6.68
C ASP A 101 7.97 -5.21 7.45
N LEU A 102 6.80 -5.79 7.60
CA LEU A 102 5.65 -5.16 8.24
C LEU A 102 5.48 -5.55 9.72
N ALA A 103 6.37 -6.36 10.25
CA ALA A 103 6.20 -6.98 11.57
C ALA A 103 5.82 -6.01 12.68
N SER A 104 6.45 -4.82 12.72
CA SER A 104 6.18 -3.85 13.79
C SER A 104 4.76 -3.29 13.74
N PHE A 105 4.11 -3.32 12.57
CA PHE A 105 2.74 -2.83 12.40
C PHE A 105 1.70 -3.92 12.67
N LEU A 106 2.13 -5.19 12.67
CA LEU A 106 1.23 -6.35 12.81
C LEU A 106 1.23 -6.92 14.22
N ALA A 107 2.06 -6.40 15.08
CA ALA A 107 2.19 -6.88 16.46
C ALA A 107 0.96 -6.58 17.30
#